data_21c0192f9bde1020cda7b26d109f72e2
#
_entry.id   21c0192f9bde1020cda7b26d109f72e2
#
_cell.length_a   1.000
_cell.length_b   1.000
_cell.length_c   1.000
_cell.angle_alpha   90.00
_cell.angle_beta   90.00
_cell.angle_gamma   90.00
#
_symmetry.space_group_name_H-M   'P 1'
#
loop_
_entity.id
_entity.type
_entity.pdbx_description
1 polymer ?
#
loop_
_entity_poly.entity_id
_entity_poly.type
_entity_poly.pdbx_seq_one_letter_code
_entity_poly.pdbx_strand_id
1 'polypeptide(L)'
;MNRDALHAPLLDPCSGADHHRYGFELPARVEYVSTARKLARDRLDCWGIGGDVHDTAMLVVSELVTNAVVHSGSHRITCELLNDVERLRISVRDQGCAPSGPRVCHTQAAEERGRGLLLVEAVSSSWGAHATQQGSGRVVWAELLHTDVPYGADFPQRTERSC
;
A
#
# COMPACT_ATOMS: atom_id res chain seq x y z
N MET A 1 27.89 9.30 12.93
CA MET A 1 27.71 8.39 11.77
C MET A 1 26.40 7.65 11.94
N ASN A 2 25.32 8.24 11.47
CA ASN A 2 24.00 7.61 11.49
C ASN A 2 23.85 6.75 10.26
N ARG A 3 24.03 5.47 10.44
CA ARG A 3 23.54 4.48 9.50
C ARG A 3 22.09 4.22 9.88
N ASP A 4 21.17 4.98 9.32
CA ASP A 4 19.80 4.56 9.20
C ASP A 4 19.81 3.33 8.30
N ALA A 5 19.91 2.18 8.93
CA ALA A 5 19.76 0.92 8.25
C ALA A 5 18.32 0.86 7.74
N LEU A 6 18.14 1.22 6.48
CA LEU A 6 16.98 0.83 5.71
C LEU A 6 16.90 -0.69 5.84
N HIS A 7 15.94 -1.16 6.63
CA HIS A 7 15.78 -2.59 6.83
C HIS A 7 15.45 -3.20 5.47
N ALA A 8 16.31 -4.09 5.02
CA ALA A 8 16.13 -4.80 3.77
C ALA A 8 14.78 -5.52 3.76
N PRO A 9 14.13 -5.63 2.60
CA PRO A 9 12.85 -6.32 2.48
C PRO A 9 12.98 -7.76 2.98
N LEU A 10 12.03 -8.14 3.82
CA LEU A 10 12.01 -9.44 4.51
C LEU A 10 11.72 -10.64 3.62
N LEU A 11 11.50 -10.46 2.31
CA LEU A 11 11.14 -11.53 1.38
C LEU A 11 11.72 -11.31 -0.01
N ASP A 12 12.17 -12.39 -0.61
CA ASP A 12 12.76 -12.44 -1.95
C ASP A 12 11.80 -11.99 -3.04
N PRO A 13 12.25 -11.17 -3.99
CA PRO A 13 11.38 -10.39 -4.86
C PRO A 13 10.68 -11.12 -5.98
N CYS A 14 11.06 -12.31 -6.35
CA CYS A 14 10.58 -12.95 -7.59
C CYS A 14 10.48 -14.48 -7.51
N SER A 15 10.03 -15.04 -6.40
CA SER A 15 9.79 -16.48 -6.33
C SER A 15 8.36 -16.80 -6.79
N GLY A 16 8.26 -17.66 -7.80
CA GLY A 16 7.05 -17.99 -8.53
C GLY A 16 5.98 -18.72 -7.73
N ALA A 17 5.31 -18.02 -6.86
CA ALA A 17 4.03 -18.42 -6.29
C ALA A 17 2.97 -17.43 -6.78
N ASP A 18 1.76 -17.89 -6.98
CA ASP A 18 0.62 -17.08 -7.48
C ASP A 18 0.26 -15.88 -6.58
N HIS A 19 0.92 -15.73 -5.45
CA HIS A 19 0.74 -14.65 -4.49
C HIS A 19 2.07 -13.95 -4.21
N HIS A 20 2.14 -12.69 -4.57
CA HIS A 20 3.31 -11.86 -4.29
C HIS A 20 3.06 -10.99 -3.06
N ARG A 21 3.93 -11.10 -2.08
CA ARG A 21 3.89 -10.29 -0.86
C ARG A 21 5.17 -9.48 -0.70
N TYR A 22 5.02 -8.21 -0.36
CA TYR A 22 6.12 -7.30 -0.10
C TYR A 22 5.77 -6.35 1.02
N GLY A 23 6.66 -6.22 1.98
CA GLY A 23 6.50 -5.32 3.11
C GLY A 23 7.76 -4.50 3.37
N PHE A 24 7.59 -3.28 3.83
CA PHE A 24 8.67 -2.40 4.27
C PHE A 24 8.22 -1.54 5.44
N GLU A 25 9.19 -1.11 6.23
CA GLU A 25 8.99 -0.26 7.39
C GLU A 25 9.73 1.06 7.21
N LEU A 26 9.08 2.17 7.55
CA LEU A 26 9.63 3.51 7.45
C LEU A 26 9.36 4.31 8.73
N PRO A 27 10.21 5.32 9.03
CA PRO A 27 9.87 6.32 10.03
C PRO A 27 8.55 7.02 9.67
N ALA A 28 7.71 7.27 10.67
CA ALA A 28 6.43 7.95 10.50
C ALA A 28 6.61 9.46 10.35
N ARG A 29 7.21 9.87 9.25
CA ARG A 29 7.50 11.26 8.90
C ARG A 29 7.09 11.56 7.46
N VAL A 30 6.64 12.78 7.23
CA VAL A 30 6.16 13.25 5.92
C VAL A 30 7.23 13.08 4.81
N GLU A 31 8.50 13.25 5.16
CA GLU A 31 9.61 13.10 4.22
C GLU A 31 9.71 11.70 3.60
N TYR A 32 9.19 10.68 4.30
CA TYR A 32 9.24 9.28 3.85
C TYR A 32 8.06 8.86 2.97
N VAL A 33 7.07 9.73 2.75
CA VAL A 33 5.95 9.43 1.82
C VAL A 33 6.48 9.18 0.41
N SER A 34 7.42 9.97 -0.05
CA SER A 34 8.08 9.78 -1.36
C SER A 34 8.85 8.46 -1.44
N THR A 35 9.52 8.08 -0.35
CA THR A 35 10.23 6.80 -0.25
C THR A 35 9.26 5.63 -0.31
N ALA A 36 8.13 5.71 0.39
CA ALA A 36 7.08 4.70 0.34
C ALA A 36 6.55 4.50 -1.09
N ARG A 37 6.28 5.59 -1.79
CA ARG A 37 5.85 5.56 -3.20
C ARG A 37 6.89 4.91 -4.11
N LYS A 38 8.15 5.24 -3.92
CA LYS A 38 9.25 4.66 -4.72
C LYS A 38 9.35 3.16 -4.49
N LEU A 39 9.38 2.71 -3.24
CA LEU A 39 9.45 1.29 -2.90
C LEU A 39 8.27 0.50 -3.45
N ALA A 40 7.06 1.04 -3.33
CA ALA A 40 5.87 0.43 -3.89
C ALA A 40 5.93 0.37 -5.42
N ARG A 41 6.32 1.46 -6.08
CA ARG A 41 6.47 1.53 -7.54
C ARG A 41 7.45 0.47 -8.05
N ASP A 42 8.66 0.44 -7.50
CA ASP A 42 9.70 -0.50 -7.91
C ASP A 42 9.21 -1.94 -7.77
N ARG A 43 8.38 -2.21 -6.76
CA ARG A 43 7.81 -3.54 -6.55
C ARG A 43 6.70 -3.88 -7.53
N LEU A 44 5.80 -2.96 -7.80
CA LEU A 44 4.73 -3.17 -8.78
C LEU A 44 5.31 -3.36 -10.20
N ASP A 45 6.35 -2.60 -10.53
CA ASP A 45 7.07 -2.77 -11.80
C ASP A 45 7.71 -4.17 -11.88
N CYS A 46 8.31 -4.66 -10.79
CA CYS A 46 8.86 -6.01 -10.71
C CYS A 46 7.79 -7.10 -10.89
N TRP A 47 6.59 -6.86 -10.40
CA TRP A 47 5.47 -7.79 -10.57
C TRP A 47 4.75 -7.64 -11.92
N GLY A 48 5.16 -6.70 -12.75
CA GLY A 48 4.55 -6.44 -14.05
C GLY A 48 3.18 -5.75 -13.97
N ILE A 49 2.85 -5.16 -12.82
CA ILE A 49 1.61 -4.42 -12.64
C ILE A 49 1.80 -3.02 -13.22
N GLY A 50 1.07 -2.70 -14.27
CA GLY A 50 1.15 -1.42 -14.95
C GLY A 50 -0.21 -0.76 -15.16
N GLY A 51 -0.23 0.29 -15.97
CA GLY A 51 -1.45 1.00 -16.37
C GLY A 51 -2.18 1.68 -15.22
N ASP A 52 -3.50 1.70 -15.32
CA ASP A 52 -4.37 2.41 -14.37
C ASP A 52 -4.26 1.89 -12.94
N VAL A 53 -4.04 0.59 -12.77
CA VAL A 53 -3.89 -0.02 -11.44
C VAL A 53 -2.62 0.46 -10.77
N HIS A 54 -1.52 0.58 -11.51
CA HIS A 54 -0.27 1.12 -11.01
C HIS A 54 -0.44 2.56 -10.52
N ASP A 55 -1.05 3.43 -11.33
CA ASP A 55 -1.26 4.83 -10.97
C ASP A 55 -2.19 4.97 -9.76
N THR A 56 -3.27 4.19 -9.74
CA THR A 56 -4.19 4.15 -8.62
C THR A 56 -3.50 3.64 -7.35
N ALA A 57 -2.65 2.63 -7.46
CA ALA A 57 -1.88 2.11 -6.33
C ALA A 57 -0.94 3.18 -5.75
N MET A 58 -0.28 3.97 -6.59
CA MET A 58 0.58 5.08 -6.14
C MET A 58 -0.21 6.13 -5.36
N LEU A 59 -1.41 6.44 -5.82
CA LEU A 59 -2.31 7.34 -5.12
C LEU A 59 -2.71 6.76 -3.74
N VAL A 60 -3.15 5.51 -3.71
CA VAL A 60 -3.55 4.83 -2.47
C VAL A 60 -2.39 4.75 -1.48
N VAL A 61 -1.20 4.36 -1.90
CA VAL A 61 0.01 4.34 -1.04
C VAL A 61 0.25 5.72 -0.43
N SER A 62 0.19 6.77 -1.25
CA SER A 62 0.40 8.15 -0.79
C SER A 62 -0.61 8.55 0.29
N GLU A 63 -1.88 8.27 0.07
CA GLU A 63 -2.95 8.64 1.00
C GLU A 63 -2.91 7.83 2.30
N LEU A 64 -2.71 6.52 2.22
CA LEU A 64 -2.63 5.65 3.40
C LEU A 64 -1.39 5.97 4.25
N VAL A 65 -0.24 6.19 3.62
CA VAL A 65 1.00 6.55 4.34
C VAL A 65 0.88 7.93 4.97
N THR A 66 0.39 8.91 4.24
CA THR A 66 0.15 10.26 4.78
C THR A 66 -0.82 10.23 5.96
N ASN A 67 -1.91 9.49 5.83
CA ASN A 67 -2.88 9.31 6.91
C ASN A 67 -2.23 8.69 8.15
N ALA A 68 -1.43 7.66 8.00
CA ALA A 68 -0.73 7.03 9.12
C ALA A 68 0.29 7.98 9.77
N VAL A 69 1.03 8.73 8.98
CA VAL A 69 2.03 9.71 9.48
C VAL A 69 1.37 10.84 10.26
N VAL A 70 0.27 11.39 9.75
CA VAL A 70 -0.38 12.56 10.34
C VAL A 70 -1.21 12.21 11.58
N HIS A 71 -1.84 11.04 11.58
CA HIS A 71 -2.86 10.73 12.59
C HIS A 71 -2.45 9.70 13.64
N SER A 72 -1.37 8.96 13.46
CA SER A 72 -1.04 7.87 14.37
C SER A 72 -0.26 8.28 15.62
N GLY A 73 0.54 9.33 15.55
CA GLY A 73 1.52 9.62 16.60
C GLY A 73 2.60 8.53 16.77
N SER A 74 2.64 7.59 15.88
CA SER A 74 3.59 6.48 15.85
C SER A 74 4.98 6.94 15.41
N HIS A 75 6.02 6.24 15.85
CA HIS A 75 7.39 6.49 15.37
C HIS A 75 7.68 5.79 14.03
N ARG A 76 7.00 4.70 13.77
CA ARG A 76 7.21 3.88 12.58
C ARG A 76 5.89 3.43 11.98
N ILE A 77 5.90 3.26 10.69
CA ILE A 77 4.80 2.68 9.92
C ILE A 77 5.31 1.49 9.12
N THR A 78 4.45 0.50 8.92
CA THR A 78 4.70 -0.64 8.03
C THR A 78 3.73 -0.56 6.87
N CYS A 79 4.25 -0.62 5.66
CA CYS A 79 3.45 -0.74 4.45
C CYS A 79 3.60 -2.15 3.89
N GLU A 80 2.51 -2.74 3.49
CA GLU A 80 2.48 -4.08 2.90
C GLU A 80 1.68 -4.07 1.60
N LEU A 81 2.23 -4.71 0.58
CA LEU A 81 1.59 -4.98 -0.70
C LEU A 81 1.37 -6.49 -0.81
N LEU A 82 0.17 -6.88 -1.12
CA LEU A 82 -0.19 -8.27 -1.40
C LEU A 82 -0.87 -8.33 -2.76
N ASN A 83 -0.22 -8.97 -3.70
CA ASN A 83 -0.74 -9.17 -5.04
C ASN A 83 -1.24 -10.60 -5.19
N ASP A 84 -2.48 -10.73 -5.58
CA ASP A 84 -3.15 -11.96 -5.96
C ASP A 84 -3.57 -11.88 -7.43
N VAL A 85 -4.09 -12.95 -8.00
CA VAL A 85 -4.47 -13.05 -9.42
C VAL A 85 -5.40 -11.91 -9.87
N GLU A 86 -6.32 -11.48 -9.03
CA GLU A 86 -7.32 -10.46 -9.37
C GLU A 86 -7.24 -9.19 -8.54
N ARG A 87 -6.40 -9.16 -7.50
CA ARG A 87 -6.43 -8.10 -6.49
C ARG A 87 -5.04 -7.68 -6.06
N LEU A 88 -4.86 -6.40 -5.97
CA LEU A 88 -3.75 -5.79 -5.26
C LEU A 88 -4.28 -5.19 -3.95
N ARG A 89 -3.84 -5.72 -2.83
CA ARG A 89 -4.14 -5.15 -1.51
C ARG A 89 -2.95 -4.34 -1.02
N ILE A 90 -3.24 -3.14 -0.59
CA ILE A 90 -2.29 -2.21 0.00
C ILE A 90 -2.73 -1.96 1.44
N SER A 91 -1.85 -2.17 2.40
CA SER A 91 -2.14 -1.88 3.81
C SER A 91 -1.01 -1.09 4.45
N VAL A 92 -1.40 -0.16 5.32
CA VAL A 92 -0.46 0.60 6.13
C VAL A 92 -0.85 0.42 7.59
N ARG A 93 0.12 -0.01 8.37
CA ARG A 93 0.00 -0.24 9.79
C ARG A 93 0.84 0.78 10.55
N ASP A 94 0.25 1.42 11.52
CA ASP A 94 0.95 2.16 12.54
C ASP A 94 1.05 1.38 13.85
N GLN A 95 1.97 1.78 14.71
CA GLN A 95 2.17 1.12 16.00
C GLN A 95 1.29 1.72 17.11
N GLY A 96 0.51 2.76 16.78
CA GLY A 96 -0.25 3.52 17.76
C GLY A 96 0.59 4.40 18.63
N CYS A 97 -0.05 5.04 19.60
CA CYS A 97 0.61 5.85 20.59
C CYS A 97 1.29 4.98 21.66
N ALA A 98 2.50 5.33 22.06
CA ALA A 98 3.13 4.71 23.21
C ALA A 98 2.25 4.86 24.46
N PRO A 99 2.16 3.84 25.35
CA PRO A 99 1.29 3.88 26.52
C PRO A 99 1.62 5.01 27.51
N SER A 100 2.78 5.63 27.38
CA SER A 100 3.24 6.74 28.21
C SER A 100 3.10 8.12 27.56
N GLY A 101 2.52 8.20 26.36
CA GLY A 101 2.31 9.45 25.64
C GLY A 101 1.03 10.18 26.07
N PRO A 102 0.93 11.50 25.87
CA PRO A 102 -0.30 12.22 26.13
C PRO A 102 -1.44 11.63 25.28
N ARG A 103 -2.59 11.40 25.89
CA ARG A 103 -3.78 10.76 25.31
C ARG A 103 -4.47 11.57 24.21
N VAL A 104 -3.75 12.35 23.44
CA VAL A 104 -4.30 13.22 22.39
C VAL A 104 -4.57 12.45 21.10
N CYS A 105 -4.17 11.18 21.03
CA CYS A 105 -4.22 10.42 19.78
C CYS A 105 -5.62 9.94 19.35
N HIS A 106 -6.65 10.04 20.17
CA HIS A 106 -7.92 9.39 19.89
C HIS A 106 -9.08 10.28 19.48
N THR A 107 -9.01 11.58 19.72
CA THR A 107 -10.18 12.45 19.57
C THR A 107 -10.21 13.25 18.26
N GLN A 108 -9.08 13.45 17.62
CA GLN A 108 -9.06 14.22 16.36
C GLN A 108 -9.18 13.36 15.08
N ALA A 109 -8.99 12.06 15.19
CA ALA A 109 -8.99 11.17 14.04
C ALA A 109 -10.38 10.96 13.40
N ALA A 110 -11.47 11.31 14.07
CA ALA A 110 -12.81 11.10 13.55
C ALA A 110 -13.30 12.24 12.64
N GLU A 111 -12.83 13.47 12.85
CA GLU A 111 -13.33 14.65 12.12
C GLU A 111 -12.43 15.07 10.95
N GLU A 112 -11.14 14.75 10.98
CA GLU A 112 -10.19 15.05 9.91
C GLU A 112 -9.97 13.89 8.91
N ARG A 113 -10.79 12.85 8.95
CA ARG A 113 -10.85 11.80 7.92
C ARG A 113 -11.37 12.32 6.59
N GLY A 114 -11.06 13.61 6.31
CA GLY A 114 -11.74 14.31 5.31
C GLY A 114 -11.44 13.77 3.92
N ARG A 115 -10.35 14.17 3.29
CA ARG A 115 -10.22 14.06 1.84
C ARG A 115 -9.45 12.83 1.36
N GLY A 116 -8.43 12.40 2.11
CA GLY A 116 -7.57 11.29 1.68
C GLY A 116 -8.28 9.95 1.65
N LEU A 117 -9.03 9.61 2.70
CA LEU A 117 -9.80 8.36 2.75
C LEU A 117 -11.01 8.36 1.83
N LEU A 118 -11.63 9.50 1.57
CA LEU A 118 -12.68 9.61 0.55
C LEU A 118 -12.13 9.32 -0.85
N LEU A 119 -10.91 9.74 -1.12
CA LEU A 119 -10.26 9.45 -2.38
C LEU A 119 -9.92 7.96 -2.49
N VAL A 120 -9.41 7.35 -1.42
CA VAL A 120 -9.18 5.89 -1.35
C VAL A 120 -10.48 5.12 -1.58
N GLU A 121 -11.57 5.52 -0.92
CA GLU A 121 -12.90 4.93 -1.12
C GLU A 121 -13.35 5.01 -2.58
N ALA A 122 -13.16 6.16 -3.22
CA ALA A 122 -13.59 6.39 -4.60
C ALA A 122 -12.85 5.55 -5.64
N VAL A 123 -11.58 5.23 -5.38
CA VAL A 123 -10.71 4.52 -6.35
C VAL A 123 -10.50 3.04 -6.03
N SER A 124 -10.93 2.59 -4.86
CA SER A 124 -10.76 1.20 -4.40
C SER A 124 -12.01 0.38 -4.61
N SER A 125 -11.84 -0.91 -4.87
CA SER A 125 -12.96 -1.87 -4.90
C SER A 125 -13.52 -2.13 -3.51
N SER A 126 -12.64 -2.13 -2.51
CA SER A 126 -12.99 -2.17 -1.09
C SER A 126 -11.86 -1.53 -0.26
N TRP A 127 -12.20 -1.05 0.91
CA TRP A 127 -11.24 -0.52 1.87
C TRP A 127 -11.77 -0.66 3.29
N GLY A 128 -10.90 -0.54 4.27
CA GLY A 128 -11.29 -0.61 5.66
C GLY A 128 -10.18 -0.21 6.61
N ALA A 129 -10.53 -0.15 7.87
CA ALA A 129 -9.61 0.12 8.95
C ALA A 129 -9.98 -0.72 10.17
N HIS A 130 -8.97 -1.24 10.86
CA HIS A 130 -9.16 -1.99 12.10
C HIS A 130 -7.99 -1.78 13.06
N ALA A 131 -8.24 -2.01 14.35
CA ALA A 131 -7.19 -2.01 15.35
C ALA A 131 -6.28 -3.23 15.17
N THR A 132 -5.00 -3.08 15.53
CA THR A 132 -4.10 -4.24 15.60
C THR A 132 -4.50 -5.15 16.78
N GLN A 133 -4.18 -6.43 16.69
CA GLN A 133 -4.48 -7.40 17.75
C GLN A 133 -3.81 -7.07 19.09
N GLN A 134 -2.75 -6.28 19.06
CA GLN A 134 -2.04 -5.82 20.25
C GLN A 134 -2.61 -4.50 20.84
N GLY A 135 -3.70 -4.00 20.31
CA GLY A 135 -4.57 -2.99 20.91
C GLY A 135 -4.18 -1.52 20.72
N SER A 136 -2.94 -1.18 20.37
CA SER A 136 -2.51 0.22 20.30
C SER A 136 -2.32 0.76 18.88
N GLY A 137 -2.20 -0.10 17.89
CA GLY A 137 -1.99 0.28 16.51
C GLY A 137 -3.26 0.17 15.66
N ARG A 138 -3.17 0.69 14.45
CA ARG A 138 -4.24 0.67 13.46
C ARG A 138 -3.71 0.20 12.12
N VAL A 139 -4.51 -0.58 11.43
CA VAL A 139 -4.28 -0.95 10.03
C VAL A 139 -5.34 -0.28 9.17
N VAL A 140 -4.94 0.43 8.14
CA VAL A 140 -5.81 0.91 7.08
C VAL A 140 -5.42 0.20 5.80
N TRP A 141 -6.37 -0.31 5.06
CA TRP A 141 -6.11 -1.08 3.85
C TRP A 141 -7.09 -0.73 2.74
N ALA A 142 -6.67 -0.97 1.52
CA ALA A 142 -7.48 -0.85 0.33
C ALA A 142 -7.17 -1.99 -0.66
N GLU A 143 -8.16 -2.41 -1.42
CA GLU A 143 -8.03 -3.39 -2.49
C GLU A 143 -8.37 -2.77 -3.83
N LEU A 144 -7.53 -3.03 -4.80
CA LEU A 144 -7.69 -2.66 -6.19
C LEU A 144 -7.89 -3.93 -7.00
N LEU A 145 -8.94 -3.97 -7.80
CA LEU A 145 -9.13 -5.04 -8.76
C LEU A 145 -8.26 -4.78 -9.98
N HIS A 146 -7.52 -5.79 -10.38
CA HIS A 146 -6.84 -5.80 -11.66
C HIS A 146 -7.05 -7.17 -12.32
N THR A 147 -7.16 -7.14 -13.61
CA THR A 147 -7.05 -8.36 -14.38
C THR A 147 -5.58 -8.50 -14.77
N ASP A 148 -4.89 -9.48 -14.22
CA ASP A 148 -3.66 -9.95 -14.83
C ASP A 148 -4.03 -10.47 -16.22
N VAL A 149 -3.96 -9.60 -17.22
CA VAL A 149 -3.83 -10.07 -18.58
C VAL A 149 -2.37 -10.50 -18.71
N PRO A 150 -2.06 -11.80 -18.73
CA PRO A 150 -0.69 -12.21 -18.97
C PRO A 150 -0.27 -11.58 -20.30
N TYR A 151 0.75 -10.73 -20.23
CA TYR A 151 1.38 -10.17 -21.43
C TYR A 151 1.96 -11.33 -22.23
N GLY A 152 1.19 -11.84 -23.19
CA GLY A 152 1.55 -13.02 -23.97
C GLY A 152 0.40 -13.92 -24.37
N ALA A 153 -0.84 -13.61 -24.06
CA ALA A 153 -1.97 -14.30 -24.67
C ALA A 153 -2.06 -13.85 -26.14
N ASP A 154 -1.64 -14.73 -27.03
CA ASP A 154 -1.77 -14.62 -28.46
C ASP A 154 -3.13 -14.02 -28.83
N PHE A 155 -3.10 -12.82 -29.38
CA PHE A 155 -4.24 -12.35 -30.17
C PHE A 155 -4.35 -13.27 -31.38
N PRO A 156 -5.45 -13.98 -31.57
CA PRO A 156 -5.67 -14.73 -32.81
C PRO A 156 -5.59 -13.71 -33.94
N GLN A 157 -4.59 -13.86 -34.77
CA GLN A 157 -4.47 -13.10 -35.99
C GLN A 157 -5.71 -13.34 -36.81
N ARG A 158 -6.48 -12.29 -36.99
CA ARG A 158 -7.62 -12.26 -37.89
C ARG A 158 -7.09 -12.57 -39.27
N THR A 159 -7.24 -13.81 -39.70
CA THR A 159 -7.02 -14.19 -41.11
C THR A 159 -8.05 -13.47 -41.93
N GLU A 160 -7.63 -12.40 -42.56
CA GLU A 160 -8.40 -11.80 -43.65
C GLU A 160 -8.47 -12.85 -44.76
N ARG A 161 -9.64 -13.44 -44.90
CA ARG A 161 -9.96 -14.16 -46.13
C ARG A 161 -10.31 -13.11 -47.19
N SER A 162 -9.35 -12.94 -48.08
CA SER A 162 -9.58 -12.31 -49.36
C SER A 162 -10.54 -13.13 -50.20
N CYS A 163 -11.64 -12.52 -50.66
CA CYS A 163 -12.34 -12.86 -51.87
C CYS A 163 -12.36 -11.63 -52.74
#